data_ce63a3d3631755243dbd301874c2e965
#
_entry.id   ce63a3d3631755243dbd301874c2e965
#
_cell.length_a   1.000
_cell.length_b   1.000
_cell.length_c   1.000
_cell.angle_alpha   90.00
_cell.angle_beta   90.00
_cell.angle_gamma   90.00
#
_symmetry.space_group_name_H-M   'P 1'
#
loop_
_entity.id
_entity.type
_entity.pdbx_description
1 polymer ?
#
loop_
_entity_poly.entity_id
_entity_poly.type
_entity_poly.pdbx_seq_one_letter_code
_entity_poly.pdbx_strand_id
1 'polypeptide(L)'
;VATAPTSEPNRYVHPDPERLAAWRRVYERYRVVEDVYPGLAARFEDHGVTRFAELGGGRGPIAALLGGRGVGTVVVDLDPEMLAEAHRPALRADIRLLPFADRTFDGLAAVNCLYFLDEPVGGIAEARRVLRPGGVFVASSPSRYNDPELECIDPRWGTPSSFDAEDAPELVAAAFGAVEVDAYELVGYRLPDTGAIGDYLHAFNVQDWEAKAAGLIAPMTITKRGAQVWATRRPE
;
A
#
# COMPACT_ATOMS: atom_id res chain seq x y z
N VAL A 1 -10.18 -24.59 23.76
CA VAL A 1 -10.60 -23.82 22.57
C VAL A 1 -10.11 -22.42 22.81
N ALA A 2 -8.96 -22.08 22.23
CA ALA A 2 -8.44 -20.73 22.28
C ALA A 2 -9.28 -19.87 21.31
N THR A 3 -9.95 -18.86 21.83
CA THR A 3 -10.59 -17.82 21.04
C THR A 3 -9.48 -17.07 20.30
N ALA A 4 -9.51 -17.08 18.96
CA ALA A 4 -8.65 -16.22 18.15
C ALA A 4 -8.85 -14.77 18.60
N PRO A 5 -7.78 -13.96 18.70
CA PRO A 5 -7.94 -12.55 18.96
C PRO A 5 -8.78 -11.96 17.82
N THR A 6 -9.84 -11.27 18.19
CA THR A 6 -10.60 -10.44 17.24
C THR A 6 -9.68 -9.29 16.88
N SER A 7 -8.93 -9.42 15.79
CA SER A 7 -8.14 -8.32 15.23
C SER A 7 -9.12 -7.19 14.90
N GLU A 8 -8.90 -6.02 15.46
CA GLU A 8 -9.65 -4.84 15.05
C GLU A 8 -9.53 -4.68 13.52
N PRO A 9 -10.62 -4.31 12.84
CA PRO A 9 -10.59 -4.21 11.38
C PRO A 9 -9.51 -3.21 10.97
N ASN A 10 -8.62 -3.65 10.08
CA ASN A 10 -7.55 -2.82 9.54
C ASN A 10 -8.13 -1.50 9.01
N ARG A 11 -7.58 -0.35 9.44
CA ARG A 11 -8.05 1.00 9.08
C ARG A 11 -8.10 1.26 7.56
N TYR A 12 -7.37 0.48 6.78
CA TYR A 12 -7.27 0.61 5.32
C TYR A 12 -8.25 -0.29 4.54
N VAL A 13 -8.99 -1.19 5.19
CA VAL A 13 -10.01 -2.02 4.54
C VAL A 13 -11.28 -1.19 4.32
N HIS A 14 -11.84 -1.21 3.11
CA HIS A 14 -13.06 -0.49 2.73
C HIS A 14 -14.21 -1.47 2.39
N PRO A 15 -14.75 -2.23 3.36
CA PRO A 15 -15.84 -3.17 3.10
C PRO A 15 -17.21 -2.48 2.93
N ASP A 16 -17.30 -1.18 3.27
CA ASP A 16 -18.53 -0.39 3.29
C ASP A 16 -18.55 0.57 2.10
N PRO A 17 -19.62 0.54 1.27
CA PRO A 17 -19.77 1.44 0.13
C PRO A 17 -19.74 2.93 0.50
N GLU A 18 -20.27 3.30 1.68
CA GLU A 18 -20.29 4.70 2.13
C GLU A 18 -18.87 5.17 2.48
N ARG A 19 -18.08 4.31 3.13
CA ARG A 19 -16.67 4.58 3.39
C ARG A 19 -15.85 4.70 2.12
N LEU A 20 -16.09 3.82 1.15
CA LEU A 20 -15.43 3.90 -0.15
C LEU A 20 -15.78 5.21 -0.86
N ALA A 21 -17.04 5.65 -0.79
CA ALA A 21 -17.46 6.93 -1.34
C ALA A 21 -16.79 8.12 -0.63
N ALA A 22 -16.68 8.07 0.71
CA ALA A 22 -15.95 9.07 1.49
C ALA A 22 -14.47 9.09 1.10
N TRP A 23 -13.82 7.92 0.97
CA TRP A 23 -12.44 7.81 0.53
C TRP A 23 -12.22 8.43 -0.85
N ARG A 24 -13.11 8.16 -1.82
CA ARG A 24 -13.04 8.77 -3.16
C ARG A 24 -13.13 10.29 -3.09
N ARG A 25 -14.10 10.84 -2.30
CA ARG A 25 -14.23 12.29 -2.12
C ARG A 25 -12.97 12.92 -1.53
N VAL A 26 -12.40 12.28 -0.49
CA VAL A 26 -11.17 12.74 0.16
C VAL A 26 -10.00 12.75 -0.82
N TYR A 27 -9.82 11.66 -1.54
CA TYR A 27 -8.74 11.48 -2.50
C TYR A 27 -8.81 12.49 -3.66
N GLU A 28 -10.01 12.71 -4.21
CA GLU A 28 -10.20 13.58 -5.38
C GLU A 28 -10.18 15.07 -5.04
N ARG A 29 -10.68 15.45 -3.84
CA ARG A 29 -10.92 16.87 -3.53
C ARG A 29 -9.88 17.50 -2.60
N TYR A 30 -9.33 16.72 -1.69
CA TYR A 30 -8.54 17.28 -0.59
C TYR A 30 -7.09 16.82 -0.58
N ARG A 31 -6.73 15.88 -1.44
CA ARG A 31 -5.35 15.42 -1.60
C ARG A 31 -4.51 16.51 -2.26
N VAL A 32 -3.32 16.75 -1.72
CA VAL A 32 -2.38 17.78 -2.22
C VAL A 32 -1.02 17.21 -2.62
N VAL A 33 -0.78 15.93 -2.34
CA VAL A 33 0.45 15.24 -2.76
C VAL A 33 0.25 14.57 -4.12
N GLU A 34 1.28 14.56 -4.93
CA GLU A 34 1.31 13.78 -6.16
C GLU A 34 1.28 12.27 -5.89
N ASP A 35 0.85 11.49 -6.88
CA ASP A 35 0.91 10.04 -6.80
C ASP A 35 2.36 9.56 -6.74
N VAL A 36 2.61 8.56 -5.90
CA VAL A 36 3.93 7.91 -5.81
C VAL A 36 4.22 7.03 -7.03
N TYR A 37 3.18 6.62 -7.76
CA TYR A 37 3.28 5.65 -8.85
C TYR A 37 4.19 6.06 -10.00
N PRO A 38 4.19 7.33 -10.48
CA PRO A 38 5.11 7.77 -11.52
C PRO A 38 6.59 7.66 -11.11
N GLY A 39 6.91 8.01 -9.85
CA GLY A 39 8.27 7.88 -9.31
C GLY A 39 8.71 6.41 -9.20
N LEU A 40 7.82 5.53 -8.73
CA LEU A 40 8.08 4.09 -8.67
C LEU A 40 8.29 3.51 -10.07
N ALA A 41 7.45 3.86 -11.04
CA ALA A 41 7.58 3.41 -12.42
C ALA A 41 8.92 3.87 -13.03
N ALA A 42 9.31 5.13 -12.84
CA ALA A 42 10.59 5.65 -13.32
C ALA A 42 11.78 4.88 -12.72
N ARG A 43 11.75 4.59 -11.42
CA ARG A 43 12.81 3.82 -10.78
C ARG A 43 12.91 2.38 -11.32
N PHE A 44 11.79 1.72 -11.63
CA PHE A 44 11.82 0.41 -12.30
C PHE A 44 12.42 0.49 -13.70
N GLU A 45 12.16 1.57 -14.45
CA GLU A 45 12.81 1.81 -15.76
C GLU A 45 14.32 2.00 -15.64
N ASP A 46 14.78 2.78 -14.67
CA ASP A 46 16.21 2.99 -14.39
C ASP A 46 16.92 1.67 -14.06
N HIS A 47 16.20 0.70 -13.46
CA HIS A 47 16.70 -0.66 -13.25
C HIS A 47 16.59 -1.56 -14.49
N GLY A 48 16.09 -1.06 -15.62
CA GLY A 48 15.95 -1.81 -16.87
C GLY A 48 14.94 -2.95 -16.80
N VAL A 49 13.87 -2.77 -16.02
CA VAL A 49 12.80 -3.77 -15.86
C VAL A 49 12.07 -3.96 -17.19
N THR A 50 11.90 -5.21 -17.59
CA THR A 50 11.22 -5.62 -18.84
C THR A 50 10.00 -6.51 -18.60
N ARG A 51 9.94 -7.17 -17.43
CA ARG A 51 8.82 -8.04 -17.01
C ARG A 51 8.45 -7.72 -15.56
N PHE A 52 7.29 -7.13 -15.39
CA PHE A 52 6.85 -6.55 -14.12
C PHE A 52 5.55 -7.18 -13.63
N ALA A 53 5.42 -7.40 -12.32
CA ALA A 53 4.14 -7.70 -11.69
C ALA A 53 3.84 -6.74 -10.55
N GLU A 54 2.59 -6.25 -10.50
CA GLU A 54 2.04 -5.44 -9.40
C GLU A 54 1.20 -6.34 -8.50
N LEU A 55 1.71 -6.63 -7.31
CA LEU A 55 1.14 -7.56 -6.34
C LEU A 55 0.21 -6.79 -5.40
N GLY A 56 -1.04 -7.28 -5.22
CA GLY A 56 -2.07 -6.53 -4.53
C GLY A 56 -2.32 -5.18 -5.21
N GLY A 57 -2.19 -5.16 -6.54
CA GLY A 57 -2.10 -3.92 -7.32
C GLY A 57 -3.44 -3.21 -7.55
N GLY A 58 -4.56 -3.82 -7.16
CA GLY A 58 -5.87 -3.24 -7.40
C GLY A 58 -6.09 -2.93 -8.89
N ARG A 59 -6.15 -1.64 -9.23
CA ARG A 59 -6.29 -1.17 -10.62
C ARG A 59 -4.99 -1.22 -11.43
N GLY A 60 -3.85 -1.45 -10.82
CA GLY A 60 -2.56 -1.59 -11.48
C GLY A 60 -1.94 -0.28 -11.99
N PRO A 61 -1.84 0.77 -11.16
CA PRO A 61 -1.35 2.07 -11.62
C PRO A 61 0.10 2.03 -12.10
N ILE A 62 0.99 1.25 -11.46
CA ILE A 62 2.38 1.11 -11.90
C ILE A 62 2.44 0.26 -13.17
N ALA A 63 1.69 -0.86 -13.20
CA ALA A 63 1.61 -1.72 -14.36
C ALA A 63 1.10 -0.97 -15.61
N ALA A 64 0.12 -0.06 -15.44
CA ALA A 64 -0.37 0.78 -16.53
C ALA A 64 0.70 1.74 -17.07
N LEU A 65 1.45 2.39 -16.18
CA LEU A 65 2.54 3.30 -16.55
C LEU A 65 3.67 2.57 -17.29
N LEU A 66 4.13 1.44 -16.75
CA LEU A 66 5.20 0.64 -17.35
C LEU A 66 4.74 -0.02 -18.66
N GLY A 67 3.51 -0.55 -18.71
CA GLY A 67 2.93 -1.14 -19.91
C GLY A 67 2.83 -0.15 -21.07
N GLY A 68 2.44 1.10 -20.78
CA GLY A 68 2.44 2.20 -21.77
C GLY A 68 3.83 2.55 -22.32
N ARG A 69 4.88 2.06 -21.68
CA ARG A 69 6.29 2.24 -22.09
C ARG A 69 6.95 0.97 -22.65
N GLY A 70 6.13 -0.07 -22.89
CA GLY A 70 6.58 -1.31 -23.55
C GLY A 70 7.09 -2.41 -22.60
N VAL A 71 6.97 -2.25 -21.28
CA VAL A 71 7.26 -3.30 -20.31
C VAL A 71 6.15 -4.34 -20.32
N GLY A 72 6.48 -5.62 -20.29
CA GLY A 72 5.52 -6.70 -20.11
C GLY A 72 5.02 -6.74 -18.67
N THR A 73 3.75 -6.36 -18.45
CA THR A 73 3.20 -6.19 -17.10
C THR A 73 2.08 -7.17 -16.78
N VAL A 74 1.84 -7.44 -15.50
CA VAL A 74 0.66 -8.13 -14.98
C VAL A 74 0.25 -7.54 -13.64
N VAL A 75 -1.06 -7.37 -13.43
CA VAL A 75 -1.64 -7.01 -12.13
C VAL A 75 -2.13 -8.28 -11.44
N VAL A 76 -1.79 -8.45 -10.17
CA VAL A 76 -2.27 -9.55 -9.33
C VAL A 76 -3.01 -8.96 -8.15
N ASP A 77 -4.25 -9.39 -7.95
CA ASP A 77 -5.04 -9.01 -6.77
C ASP A 77 -5.98 -10.17 -6.38
N LEU A 78 -6.38 -10.22 -5.13
CA LEU A 78 -7.35 -11.19 -4.64
C LEU A 78 -8.80 -10.73 -4.87
N ASP A 79 -9.01 -9.42 -4.88
CA ASP A 79 -10.33 -8.79 -4.99
C ASP A 79 -10.78 -8.71 -6.47
N PRO A 80 -11.88 -9.41 -6.83
CA PRO A 80 -12.39 -9.39 -8.20
C PRO A 80 -12.97 -8.02 -8.61
N GLU A 81 -13.44 -7.19 -7.66
CA GLU A 81 -13.97 -5.85 -7.97
C GLU A 81 -12.84 -4.92 -8.36
N MET A 82 -11.72 -4.97 -7.66
CA MET A 82 -10.52 -4.23 -8.03
C MET A 82 -10.01 -4.64 -9.40
N LEU A 83 -10.02 -5.94 -9.70
CA LEU A 83 -9.57 -6.47 -11.00
C LEU A 83 -10.51 -6.14 -12.16
N ALA A 84 -11.78 -5.83 -11.90
CA ALA A 84 -12.72 -5.45 -12.97
C ALA A 84 -12.27 -4.20 -13.74
N GLU A 85 -11.65 -3.25 -13.04
CA GLU A 85 -11.14 -1.99 -13.59
C GLU A 85 -9.60 -1.99 -13.78
N ALA A 86 -8.93 -3.13 -13.55
CA ALA A 86 -7.48 -3.20 -13.57
C ALA A 86 -6.90 -3.09 -14.99
N HIS A 87 -5.68 -2.54 -15.07
CA HIS A 87 -4.82 -2.64 -16.25
C HIS A 87 -4.60 -4.11 -16.63
N ARG A 88 -4.62 -4.40 -17.94
CA ARG A 88 -4.50 -5.78 -18.46
C ARG A 88 -3.10 -6.08 -18.99
N PRO A 89 -2.61 -7.31 -18.81
CA PRO A 89 -3.28 -8.46 -18.18
C PRO A 89 -3.40 -8.34 -16.65
N ALA A 90 -4.49 -8.88 -16.11
CA ALA A 90 -4.77 -8.92 -14.69
C ALA A 90 -5.21 -10.33 -14.27
N LEU A 91 -4.78 -10.78 -13.10
CA LEU A 91 -4.96 -12.14 -12.61
C LEU A 91 -5.44 -12.14 -11.16
N ARG A 92 -6.48 -12.91 -10.87
CA ARG A 92 -6.92 -13.15 -9.50
C ARG A 92 -6.06 -14.23 -8.85
N ALA A 93 -5.25 -13.84 -7.85
CA ALA A 93 -4.45 -14.78 -7.06
C ALA A 93 -4.13 -14.22 -5.68
N ASP A 94 -3.84 -15.12 -4.74
CA ASP A 94 -3.28 -14.79 -3.44
C ASP A 94 -1.78 -14.52 -3.59
N ILE A 95 -1.32 -13.39 -3.05
CA ILE A 95 0.10 -13.01 -3.08
C ILE A 95 1.00 -14.04 -2.36
N ARG A 96 0.43 -14.83 -1.44
CA ARG A 96 1.13 -15.92 -0.72
C ARG A 96 1.27 -17.21 -1.55
N LEU A 97 0.62 -17.27 -2.72
CA LEU A 97 0.65 -18.44 -3.61
C LEU A 97 0.53 -17.97 -5.07
N LEU A 98 1.58 -17.36 -5.58
CA LEU A 98 1.60 -16.79 -6.92
C LEU A 98 1.67 -17.89 -8.00
N PRO A 99 0.78 -17.89 -9.00
CA PRO A 99 0.73 -18.93 -10.05
C PRO A 99 1.77 -18.68 -11.16
N PHE A 100 2.96 -18.29 -10.78
CA PHE A 100 4.08 -18.07 -11.70
C PHE A 100 5.24 -18.98 -11.36
N ALA A 101 6.00 -19.36 -12.38
CA ALA A 101 7.24 -20.10 -12.19
C ALA A 101 8.29 -19.23 -11.47
N ASP A 102 9.26 -19.89 -10.86
CA ASP A 102 10.40 -19.20 -10.25
C ASP A 102 11.10 -18.30 -11.27
N ARG A 103 11.61 -17.16 -10.82
CA ARG A 103 12.46 -16.28 -11.64
C ARG A 103 11.74 -15.76 -12.91
N THR A 104 10.42 -15.53 -12.82
CA THR A 104 9.62 -15.06 -13.97
C THR A 104 9.81 -13.57 -14.25
N PHE A 105 9.92 -12.74 -13.21
CA PHE A 105 9.91 -11.28 -13.28
C PHE A 105 11.26 -10.66 -12.96
N ASP A 106 11.52 -9.48 -13.46
CA ASP A 106 12.67 -8.65 -13.11
C ASP A 106 12.30 -7.41 -12.30
N GLY A 107 11.01 -7.08 -12.19
CA GLY A 107 10.47 -6.07 -11.29
C GLY A 107 9.19 -6.50 -10.62
N LEU A 108 9.06 -6.23 -9.32
CA LEU A 108 7.85 -6.49 -8.53
C LEU A 108 7.56 -5.31 -7.61
N ALA A 109 6.29 -4.94 -7.50
CA ALA A 109 5.82 -3.98 -6.51
C ALA A 109 4.69 -4.56 -5.65
N ALA A 110 4.75 -4.30 -4.34
CA ALA A 110 3.69 -4.56 -3.37
C ALA A 110 3.41 -3.28 -2.60
N VAL A 111 2.58 -2.39 -3.18
CA VAL A 111 2.33 -1.05 -2.64
C VAL A 111 1.04 -1.02 -1.85
N ASN A 112 1.13 -0.71 -0.57
CA ASN A 112 0.00 -0.58 0.34
C ASN A 112 -0.93 -1.82 0.35
N CYS A 113 -0.37 -3.03 0.34
CA CYS A 113 -1.16 -4.26 0.30
C CYS A 113 -0.72 -5.32 1.31
N LEU A 114 0.55 -5.35 1.73
CA LEU A 114 1.06 -6.43 2.62
C LEU A 114 0.45 -6.40 4.02
N TYR A 115 0.01 -5.26 4.51
CA TYR A 115 -0.67 -5.15 5.81
C TYR A 115 -2.10 -5.74 5.82
N PHE A 116 -2.62 -6.21 4.69
CA PHE A 116 -3.86 -7.01 4.64
C PHE A 116 -3.63 -8.48 4.94
N LEU A 117 -2.37 -8.92 4.97
CA LEU A 117 -1.99 -10.27 5.35
C LEU A 117 -1.73 -10.33 6.86
N ASP A 118 -2.27 -11.34 7.55
CA ASP A 118 -1.92 -11.57 8.95
C ASP A 118 -0.42 -11.91 9.10
N GLU A 119 0.11 -12.66 8.11
CA GLU A 119 1.52 -13.04 8.03
C GLU A 119 2.11 -12.63 6.66
N PRO A 120 2.71 -11.43 6.54
CA PRO A 120 3.23 -10.91 5.27
C PRO A 120 4.48 -11.64 4.76
N VAL A 121 5.19 -12.35 5.63
CA VAL A 121 6.42 -13.07 5.30
C VAL A 121 6.20 -14.06 4.16
N GLY A 122 5.05 -14.75 4.13
CA GLY A 122 4.70 -15.68 3.04
C GLY A 122 4.61 -14.98 1.68
N GLY A 123 3.98 -13.79 1.64
CA GLY A 123 3.89 -12.99 0.41
C GLY A 123 5.26 -12.44 -0.04
N ILE A 124 6.10 -12.02 0.90
CA ILE A 124 7.46 -11.55 0.61
C ILE A 124 8.33 -12.70 0.07
N ALA A 125 8.19 -13.90 0.63
CA ALA A 125 8.91 -15.10 0.15
C ALA A 125 8.49 -15.49 -1.27
N GLU A 126 7.20 -15.43 -1.59
CA GLU A 126 6.67 -15.65 -2.95
C GLU A 126 7.16 -14.57 -3.93
N ALA A 127 7.16 -13.31 -3.53
CA ALA A 127 7.75 -12.23 -4.34
C ALA A 127 9.22 -12.54 -4.66
N ARG A 128 10.01 -12.94 -3.66
CA ARG A 128 11.40 -13.35 -3.90
C ARG A 128 11.51 -14.56 -4.82
N ARG A 129 10.62 -15.56 -4.68
CA ARG A 129 10.64 -16.79 -5.51
C ARG A 129 10.45 -16.46 -6.99
N VAL A 130 9.44 -15.64 -7.31
CA VAL A 130 9.11 -15.33 -8.71
C VAL A 130 9.99 -14.24 -9.33
N LEU A 131 10.78 -13.52 -8.53
CA LEU A 131 11.75 -12.54 -9.00
C LEU A 131 13.04 -13.22 -9.44
N ARG A 132 13.60 -12.87 -10.60
CA ARG A 132 14.89 -13.40 -11.06
C ARG A 132 16.08 -12.83 -10.24
N PRO A 133 17.23 -13.50 -10.21
CA PRO A 133 18.45 -12.92 -9.68
C PRO A 133 18.77 -11.58 -10.37
N GLY A 134 19.12 -10.55 -9.60
CA GLY A 134 19.29 -9.18 -10.09
C GLY A 134 17.99 -8.39 -10.25
N GLY A 135 16.82 -9.03 -10.10
CA GLY A 135 15.54 -8.34 -10.15
C GLY A 135 15.27 -7.51 -8.90
N VAL A 136 14.39 -6.52 -9.02
CA VAL A 136 14.10 -5.49 -8.02
C VAL A 136 12.68 -5.64 -7.47
N PHE A 137 12.56 -5.55 -6.17
CA PHE A 137 11.29 -5.56 -5.44
C PHE A 137 11.13 -4.28 -4.64
N VAL A 138 9.94 -3.69 -4.65
CA VAL A 138 9.55 -2.64 -3.70
C VAL A 138 8.31 -3.05 -2.92
N ALA A 139 8.38 -2.88 -1.61
CA ALA A 139 7.22 -2.91 -0.72
C ALA A 139 7.01 -1.51 -0.13
N SER A 140 5.76 -1.05 -0.08
CA SER A 140 5.41 0.24 0.53
C SER A 140 4.32 0.07 1.57
N SER A 141 4.45 0.80 2.67
CA SER A 141 3.46 0.81 3.74
C SER A 141 3.41 2.18 4.44
N PRO A 142 2.24 2.59 4.93
CA PRO A 142 2.17 3.70 5.86
C PRO A 142 2.86 3.35 7.20
N SER A 143 3.32 4.39 7.89
CA SER A 143 3.80 4.29 9.25
C SER A 143 2.64 4.02 10.22
N ARG A 144 2.90 3.30 11.34
CA ARG A 144 1.96 3.22 12.47
C ARG A 144 1.69 4.59 13.09
N TYR A 145 2.59 5.55 12.87
CA TYR A 145 2.49 6.96 13.27
C TYR A 145 2.03 7.86 12.12
N ASN A 146 1.35 7.29 11.12
CA ASN A 146 0.73 8.03 10.03
C ASN A 146 -0.42 8.88 10.58
N ASP A 147 -0.67 10.05 9.97
CA ASP A 147 -1.69 11.00 10.40
C ASP A 147 -1.50 11.49 11.86
N PRO A 148 -0.34 12.11 12.22
CA PRO A 148 -0.03 12.49 13.61
C PRO A 148 -1.05 13.48 14.20
N GLU A 149 -1.77 14.21 13.37
CA GLU A 149 -2.85 15.10 13.80
C GLU A 149 -4.03 14.33 14.45
N LEU A 150 -4.10 13.01 14.23
CA LEU A 150 -5.13 12.14 14.77
C LEU A 150 -4.70 11.36 16.01
N GLU A 151 -3.48 11.57 16.53
CA GLU A 151 -2.93 10.85 17.69
C GLU A 151 -3.90 10.80 18.88
N CYS A 152 -4.52 11.94 19.20
CA CYS A 152 -5.41 12.05 20.35
C CYS A 152 -6.83 11.51 20.12
N ILE A 153 -7.20 11.19 18.87
CA ILE A 153 -8.56 10.83 18.53
C ILE A 153 -8.71 9.45 17.88
N ASP A 154 -7.67 8.92 17.29
CA ASP A 154 -7.66 7.54 16.77
C ASP A 154 -6.91 6.63 17.74
N PRO A 155 -7.60 5.76 18.51
CA PRO A 155 -6.96 4.88 19.48
C PRO A 155 -6.01 3.85 18.84
N ARG A 156 -6.07 3.69 17.50
CA ARG A 156 -5.17 2.79 16.75
C ARG A 156 -3.85 3.47 16.39
N TRP A 157 -3.73 4.79 16.59
CA TRP A 157 -2.51 5.50 16.28
C TRP A 157 -1.34 4.95 17.12
N GLY A 158 -0.21 4.66 16.48
CA GLY A 158 0.95 4.02 17.10
C GLY A 158 0.83 2.50 17.28
N THR A 159 -0.33 1.89 16.99
CA THR A 159 -0.50 0.42 17.07
C THR A 159 0.15 -0.25 15.86
N PRO A 160 1.05 -1.24 16.07
CA PRO A 160 1.65 -1.99 14.97
C PRO A 160 0.60 -2.70 14.11
N SER A 161 0.77 -2.68 12.80
CA SER A 161 0.09 -3.58 11.88
C SER A 161 1.01 -4.78 11.56
N SER A 162 0.50 -5.75 10.79
CA SER A 162 1.32 -6.87 10.33
C SER A 162 2.46 -6.46 9.41
N PHE A 163 2.34 -5.28 8.76
CA PHE A 163 3.36 -4.71 7.87
C PHE A 163 3.21 -3.19 7.84
N ASP A 164 3.96 -2.47 8.65
CA ASP A 164 4.05 -1.01 8.64
C ASP A 164 5.46 -0.52 8.31
N ALA A 165 5.64 0.77 8.14
CA ALA A 165 6.91 1.35 7.71
C ALA A 165 8.06 1.10 8.69
N GLU A 166 7.76 0.90 9.98
CA GLU A 166 8.76 0.66 11.02
C GLU A 166 9.34 -0.76 10.95
N ASP A 167 8.48 -1.76 10.68
CA ASP A 167 8.88 -3.18 10.67
C ASP A 167 9.17 -3.70 9.25
N ALA A 168 8.67 -3.03 8.22
CA ALA A 168 8.85 -3.42 6.82
C ALA A 168 10.32 -3.65 6.41
N PRO A 169 11.31 -2.80 6.82
CA PRO A 169 12.70 -3.03 6.47
C PRO A 169 13.25 -4.36 6.95
N GLU A 170 12.94 -4.74 8.21
CA GLU A 170 13.39 -6.02 8.78
C GLU A 170 12.71 -7.21 8.10
N LEU A 171 11.39 -7.12 7.88
CA LEU A 171 10.62 -8.18 7.22
C LEU A 171 11.09 -8.45 5.78
N VAL A 172 11.37 -7.39 5.02
CA VAL A 172 11.89 -7.52 3.64
C VAL A 172 13.35 -8.01 3.67
N ALA A 173 14.18 -7.47 4.56
CA ALA A 173 15.58 -7.88 4.70
C ALA A 173 15.74 -9.35 5.08
N ALA A 174 14.83 -9.91 5.87
CA ALA A 174 14.84 -11.33 6.22
C ALA A 174 14.78 -12.23 4.97
N ALA A 175 14.06 -11.83 3.94
CA ALA A 175 13.96 -12.57 2.68
C ALA A 175 15.06 -12.20 1.67
N PHE A 176 15.38 -10.92 1.52
CA PHE A 176 16.23 -10.41 0.43
C PHE A 176 17.66 -10.09 0.85
N GLY A 177 17.92 -9.90 2.14
CA GLY A 177 19.19 -9.40 2.68
C GLY A 177 19.19 -7.87 2.79
N ALA A 178 20.13 -7.18 2.15
CA ALA A 178 20.23 -5.73 2.22
C ALA A 178 19.02 -5.05 1.54
N VAL A 179 18.52 -4.01 2.17
CA VAL A 179 17.41 -3.17 1.68
C VAL A 179 17.83 -1.70 1.67
N GLU A 180 17.21 -0.93 0.81
CA GLU A 180 17.22 0.54 0.81
C GLU A 180 15.85 1.02 1.28
N VAL A 181 15.82 2.03 2.14
CA VAL A 181 14.58 2.55 2.73
C VAL A 181 14.43 4.01 2.39
N ASP A 182 13.37 4.33 1.66
CA ASP A 182 12.96 5.70 1.37
C ASP A 182 11.77 6.05 2.27
N ALA A 183 12.06 6.56 3.46
CA ALA A 183 11.03 7.06 4.37
C ALA A 183 10.54 8.44 3.91
N TYR A 184 9.24 8.68 4.08
CA TYR A 184 8.64 9.96 3.74
C TYR A 184 7.78 10.50 4.88
N GLU A 185 7.80 11.83 5.00
CA GLU A 185 6.86 12.63 5.78
C GLU A 185 6.47 13.85 4.94
N LEU A 186 5.18 13.97 4.62
CA LEU A 186 4.71 15.00 3.70
C LEU A 186 3.25 15.38 3.98
N VAL A 187 2.86 16.57 3.56
CA VAL A 187 1.45 16.99 3.60
C VAL A 187 0.68 16.20 2.55
N GLY A 188 -0.21 15.33 3.01
CA GLY A 188 -1.03 14.47 2.15
C GLY A 188 -2.36 15.12 1.78
N TYR A 189 -3.01 15.79 2.74
CA TYR A 189 -4.35 16.36 2.54
C TYR A 189 -4.47 17.73 3.21
N ARG A 190 -5.35 18.56 2.63
CA ARG A 190 -5.83 19.81 3.25
C ARG A 190 -7.34 19.76 3.32
N LEU A 191 -7.86 19.76 4.54
CA LEU A 191 -9.27 19.63 4.86
C LEU A 191 -9.81 21.03 5.22
N PRO A 192 -10.58 21.69 4.33
CA PRO A 192 -10.92 23.10 4.48
C PRO A 192 -11.95 23.37 5.58
N ASP A 193 -12.81 22.40 5.89
CA ASP A 193 -13.92 22.55 6.81
C ASP A 193 -14.20 21.26 7.60
N THR A 194 -15.11 21.31 8.55
CA THR A 194 -15.49 20.18 9.40
C THR A 194 -16.09 19.03 8.58
N GLY A 195 -16.78 19.30 7.47
CA GLY A 195 -17.31 18.26 6.59
C GLY A 195 -16.19 17.47 5.93
N ALA A 196 -15.16 18.14 5.44
CA ALA A 196 -13.95 17.51 4.89
C ALA A 196 -13.21 16.67 5.94
N ILE A 197 -13.13 17.16 7.19
CA ILE A 197 -12.57 16.41 8.31
C ILE A 197 -13.40 15.16 8.57
N GLY A 198 -14.73 15.28 8.59
CA GLY A 198 -15.66 14.15 8.74
C GLY A 198 -15.48 13.10 7.65
N ASP A 199 -15.46 13.52 6.38
CA ASP A 199 -15.19 12.62 5.24
C ASP A 199 -13.86 11.88 5.42
N TYR A 200 -12.82 12.58 5.89
CA TYR A 200 -11.49 11.97 6.13
C TYR A 200 -11.56 10.91 7.24
N LEU A 201 -12.10 11.26 8.40
CA LEU A 201 -12.19 10.34 9.53
C LEU A 201 -13.06 9.10 9.18
N HIS A 202 -14.16 9.31 8.45
CA HIS A 202 -15.01 8.22 7.97
C HIS A 202 -14.26 7.33 6.97
N ALA A 203 -13.60 7.90 5.98
CA ALA A 203 -12.80 7.17 4.99
C ALA A 203 -11.76 6.25 5.64
N PHE A 204 -11.11 6.72 6.70
CA PHE A 204 -10.08 5.98 7.44
C PHE A 204 -10.61 5.19 8.65
N ASN A 205 -11.93 4.97 8.72
CA ASN A 205 -12.59 4.12 9.73
C ASN A 205 -12.33 4.55 11.17
N VAL A 206 -12.26 5.84 11.43
CA VAL A 206 -12.18 6.35 12.79
C VAL A 206 -13.55 6.21 13.44
N GLN A 207 -13.64 5.52 14.57
CA GLN A 207 -14.91 5.34 15.29
C GLN A 207 -15.42 6.68 15.80
N ASP A 208 -16.74 6.84 15.87
CA ASP A 208 -17.44 8.07 16.30
C ASP A 208 -16.96 9.32 15.53
N TRP A 209 -16.68 9.13 14.25
CA TRP A 209 -16.06 10.13 13.38
C TRP A 209 -16.83 11.45 13.33
N GLU A 210 -18.18 11.44 13.38
CA GLU A 210 -19.04 12.63 13.37
C GLU A 210 -18.77 13.51 14.60
N ALA A 211 -18.82 12.91 15.78
CA ALA A 211 -18.59 13.61 17.04
C ALA A 211 -17.14 14.13 17.13
N LYS A 212 -16.18 13.32 16.68
CA LYS A 212 -14.77 13.70 16.65
C LYS A 212 -14.50 14.84 15.66
N ALA A 213 -15.08 14.79 14.47
CA ALA A 213 -14.96 15.88 13.49
C ALA A 213 -15.50 17.21 14.03
N ALA A 214 -16.64 17.18 14.74
CA ALA A 214 -17.22 18.37 15.34
C ALA A 214 -16.33 19.01 16.43
N GLY A 215 -15.45 18.23 17.06
CA GLY A 215 -14.51 18.71 18.08
C GLY A 215 -13.16 19.19 17.51
N LEU A 216 -12.93 19.06 16.22
CA LEU A 216 -11.69 19.46 15.56
C LEU A 216 -11.80 20.83 14.90
N ILE A 217 -10.66 21.51 14.82
CA ILE A 217 -10.58 22.87 14.26
C ILE A 217 -10.22 22.78 12.78
N ALA A 218 -11.07 23.35 11.94
CA ALA A 218 -10.78 23.54 10.51
C ALA A 218 -10.18 24.95 10.24
N PRO A 219 -9.38 25.15 9.18
CA PRO A 219 -8.88 24.11 8.28
C PRO A 219 -7.83 23.21 8.95
N MET A 220 -7.77 21.95 8.53
CA MET A 220 -6.81 20.97 9.04
C MET A 220 -5.90 20.47 7.92
N THR A 221 -4.64 20.30 8.23
CA THR A 221 -3.67 19.64 7.34
C THR A 221 -3.39 18.25 7.89
N ILE A 222 -3.34 17.24 7.03
CA ILE A 222 -3.01 15.88 7.41
C ILE A 222 -1.65 15.50 6.83
N THR A 223 -0.76 15.09 7.71
CA THR A 223 0.58 14.62 7.38
C THR A 223 0.57 13.11 7.11
N LYS A 224 1.15 12.69 6.01
CA LYS A 224 1.32 11.27 5.67
C LYS A 224 2.76 10.86 5.95
N ARG A 225 2.90 9.75 6.67
CA ARG A 225 4.17 9.09 7.00
C ARG A 225 4.16 7.66 6.50
N GLY A 226 5.30 7.20 6.00
CA GLY A 226 5.46 5.83 5.55
C GLY A 226 6.84 5.58 4.98
N ALA A 227 7.01 4.41 4.37
CA ALA A 227 8.26 4.05 3.72
C ALA A 227 8.03 3.21 2.46
N GLN A 228 8.98 3.34 1.54
CA GLN A 228 9.20 2.41 0.44
C GLN A 228 10.49 1.63 0.76
N VAL A 229 10.38 0.31 0.78
CA VAL A 229 11.50 -0.59 1.06
C VAL A 229 11.87 -1.30 -0.24
N TRP A 230 13.05 -0.99 -0.75
CA TRP A 230 13.59 -1.54 -1.98
C TRP A 230 14.58 -2.65 -1.69
N ALA A 231 14.48 -3.73 -2.44
CA ALA A 231 15.36 -4.88 -2.34
C ALA A 231 15.74 -5.42 -3.71
N THR A 232 16.96 -5.93 -3.84
CA THR A 232 17.41 -6.64 -5.05
C THR A 232 17.63 -8.10 -4.70
N ARG A 233 17.06 -9.03 -5.48
CA ARG A 233 17.37 -10.45 -5.33
C ARG A 233 18.81 -10.72 -5.73
N ARG A 234 19.65 -11.09 -4.76
CA ARG A 234 21.04 -11.46 -5.02
C ARG A 234 21.13 -12.70 -5.89
N PRO A 235 22.15 -12.81 -6.75
CA PRO A 235 22.55 -14.08 -7.36
C PRO A 235 22.80 -15.15 -6.28
N GLU A 236 22.38 -16.38 -6.54
CA GLU A 236 22.70 -17.53 -5.70
C GLU A 236 24.11 -18.03 -6.01
#